data_8c2d06ff716b0d880d0cde7b98423a05
#
_entry.id   8c2d06ff716b0d880d0cde7b98423a05
#
_cell.length_a   1.000
_cell.length_b   1.000
_cell.length_c   1.000
_cell.angle_alpha   90.00
_cell.angle_beta   90.00
_cell.angle_gamma   90.00
#
_symmetry.space_group_name_H-M   'P 1'
#
loop_
_entity.id
_entity.type
_entity.pdbx_description
1 polymer ?
#
loop_
_entity_poly.entity_id
_entity_poly.type
_entity_poly.pdbx_seq_one_letter_code
_entity_poly.pdbx_strand_id
1 'polypeptide(L)'
;MNGKIMAAYLGVEFIDAAEVIFFNAEGNLNSYKTEKVLSERLSKAPRAVVPGFYGLGKDGNVKTFSRGGSDVTGSIVAQASQADVYENWTDVSGFLVADPRIVPNPKPIKYITYRELRELSYMGASVLHEDAIFPVRNCGIPINIRNTNVPEDPGTWIVESTCQKQDYVVTGIAGKKDFCTIFISKAMMNSEIGFGRKVLQAFEENEISFEHMPSGIDTMTIVVHEDEFMHKEQRVVSAIHRLAKPDSVEIESGLALIAVVGRGMKSASGTAGKLFSALAKDGINIKMIDQGSSELNIIIGVRNKDFEPAIRAIYDTFIVDKKKN
;
A
#
# COMPACT_ATOMS: atom_id res chain seq x y z
N MET A 1 10.19 -19.30 23.11
CA MET A 1 11.43 -20.07 23.30
C MET A 1 12.59 -19.48 22.48
N ASN A 2 12.45 -19.26 21.20
CA ASN A 2 13.52 -18.73 20.31
C ASN A 2 14.16 -17.44 20.82
N GLY A 3 13.38 -16.44 21.25
CA GLY A 3 13.91 -15.19 21.81
C GLY A 3 14.80 -15.37 23.05
N LYS A 4 14.46 -16.32 23.93
CA LYS A 4 15.28 -16.63 25.12
C LYS A 4 16.61 -17.27 24.73
N ILE A 5 16.59 -18.17 23.74
CA ILE A 5 17.81 -18.79 23.20
C ILE A 5 18.70 -17.73 22.58
N MET A 6 18.12 -16.85 21.77
CA MET A 6 18.85 -15.77 21.11
C MET A 6 19.45 -14.79 22.12
N ALA A 7 18.70 -14.38 23.15
CA ALA A 7 19.22 -13.50 24.19
C ALA A 7 20.39 -14.13 24.95
N ALA A 8 20.31 -15.42 25.29
CA ALA A 8 21.39 -16.17 25.92
C ALA A 8 22.61 -16.30 24.99
N TYR A 9 22.40 -16.58 23.69
CA TYR A 9 23.48 -16.68 22.70
C TYR A 9 24.23 -15.36 22.51
N LEU A 10 23.49 -14.24 22.47
CA LEU A 10 24.07 -12.90 22.30
C LEU A 10 24.61 -12.30 23.61
N GLY A 11 24.35 -12.91 24.76
CA GLY A 11 24.72 -12.37 26.07
C GLY A 11 24.03 -11.05 26.41
N VAL A 12 22.75 -10.90 25.99
CA VAL A 12 21.96 -9.69 26.21
C VAL A 12 20.67 -10.00 26.99
N GLU A 13 19.99 -8.97 27.46
CA GLU A 13 18.76 -9.13 28.24
C GLU A 13 17.60 -9.67 27.38
N PHE A 14 16.80 -10.57 27.97
CA PHE A 14 15.52 -11.00 27.41
C PHE A 14 14.39 -10.19 28.05
N ILE A 15 13.58 -9.50 27.22
CA ILE A 15 12.37 -8.78 27.66
C ILE A 15 11.17 -9.49 27.06
N ASP A 16 10.31 -10.06 27.89
CA ASP A 16 9.10 -10.72 27.40
C ASP A 16 8.12 -9.68 26.84
N ALA A 17 7.62 -9.90 25.62
CA ALA A 17 6.67 -8.97 24.98
C ALA A 17 5.38 -8.84 25.82
N ALA A 18 4.96 -9.86 26.54
CA ALA A 18 3.79 -9.80 27.41
C ALA A 18 3.97 -8.87 28.64
N GLU A 19 5.21 -8.51 28.99
CA GLU A 19 5.49 -7.55 30.07
C GLU A 19 5.47 -6.10 29.61
N VAL A 20 5.60 -5.84 28.29
CA VAL A 20 5.86 -4.51 27.76
C VAL A 20 4.91 -4.10 26.61
N ILE A 21 4.19 -5.02 26.00
CA ILE A 21 3.22 -4.76 24.91
C ILE A 21 1.82 -5.12 25.42
N PHE A 22 0.89 -4.17 25.32
CA PHE A 22 -0.45 -4.30 25.90
C PHE A 22 -1.54 -4.07 24.87
N PHE A 23 -2.62 -4.88 24.97
CA PHE A 23 -3.83 -4.69 24.19
C PHE A 23 -4.98 -4.18 25.08
N ASN A 24 -5.90 -3.41 24.50
CA ASN A 24 -7.11 -2.93 25.15
C ASN A 24 -8.23 -4.01 25.16
N ALA A 25 -9.43 -3.67 25.67
CA ALA A 25 -10.55 -4.60 25.75
C ALA A 25 -11.07 -5.03 24.37
N GLU A 26 -11.01 -4.14 23.39
CA GLU A 26 -11.41 -4.37 21.99
C GLU A 26 -10.35 -5.18 21.23
N GLY A 27 -9.17 -5.37 21.84
CA GLY A 27 -8.09 -6.13 21.27
C GLY A 27 -7.16 -5.34 20.36
N ASN A 28 -7.25 -4.04 20.38
CA ASN A 28 -6.32 -3.14 19.69
C ASN A 28 -5.11 -2.85 20.57
N LEU A 29 -3.98 -2.49 19.97
CA LEU A 29 -2.78 -2.08 20.70
C LEU A 29 -3.07 -0.87 21.59
N ASN A 30 -2.72 -0.97 22.88
CA ASN A 30 -2.70 0.18 23.79
C ASN A 30 -1.36 0.90 23.66
N SER A 31 -1.26 1.77 22.64
CA SER A 31 -0.02 2.45 22.28
C SER A 31 0.56 3.25 23.44
N TYR A 32 -0.25 4.01 24.19
CA TYR A 32 0.22 4.85 25.29
C TYR A 32 0.87 4.03 26.41
N LYS A 33 0.18 2.95 26.87
CA LYS A 33 0.71 2.09 27.95
C LYS A 33 1.96 1.35 27.47
N THR A 34 1.91 0.81 26.25
CA THR A 34 3.03 0.08 25.64
C THR A 34 4.25 0.97 25.52
N GLU A 35 4.13 2.16 24.94
CA GLU A 35 5.24 3.09 24.77
C GLU A 35 5.88 3.45 26.11
N LYS A 36 5.08 3.81 27.11
CA LYS A 36 5.58 4.17 28.43
C LYS A 36 6.37 3.04 29.09
N VAL A 37 5.78 1.85 29.19
CA VAL A 37 6.41 0.71 29.89
C VAL A 37 7.64 0.21 29.12
N LEU A 38 7.54 0.13 27.79
CA LEU A 38 8.64 -0.35 26.95
C LEU A 38 9.82 0.63 26.95
N SER A 39 9.59 1.95 26.87
CA SER A 39 10.64 2.96 26.94
C SER A 39 11.37 2.91 28.29
N GLU A 40 10.63 2.84 29.41
CA GLU A 40 11.23 2.69 30.75
C GLU A 40 12.08 1.41 30.87
N ARG A 41 11.64 0.34 30.20
CA ARG A 41 12.34 -0.96 30.25
C ARG A 41 13.60 -0.94 29.39
N LEU A 42 13.51 -0.39 28.17
CA LEU A 42 14.64 -0.29 27.24
C LEU A 42 15.72 0.69 27.71
N SER A 43 15.35 1.77 28.42
CA SER A 43 16.31 2.72 28.97
C SER A 43 17.29 2.07 29.97
N LYS A 44 16.90 0.97 30.58
CA LYS A 44 17.72 0.18 31.53
C LYS A 44 18.45 -0.99 30.88
N ALA A 45 18.13 -1.31 29.63
CA ALA A 45 18.66 -2.44 28.86
C ALA A 45 19.16 -1.95 27.48
N PRO A 46 20.41 -1.44 27.41
CA PRO A 46 20.94 -0.87 26.15
C PRO A 46 21.04 -1.90 25.01
N ARG A 47 20.98 -3.19 25.35
CA ARG A 47 20.94 -4.30 24.39
C ARG A 47 19.98 -5.36 24.91
N ALA A 48 18.93 -5.65 24.16
CA ALA A 48 17.90 -6.62 24.54
C ALA A 48 17.36 -7.40 23.34
N VAL A 49 16.79 -8.56 23.61
CA VAL A 49 15.95 -9.32 22.67
C VAL A 49 14.50 -9.23 23.15
N VAL A 50 13.64 -8.67 22.33
CA VAL A 50 12.19 -8.63 22.54
C VAL A 50 11.55 -9.54 21.50
N PRO A 51 10.85 -10.63 21.89
CA PRO A 51 10.17 -11.49 20.91
C PRO A 51 8.99 -10.75 20.29
N GLY A 52 8.81 -10.92 18.99
CA GLY A 52 7.73 -10.29 18.26
C GLY A 52 6.43 -11.09 18.28
N PHE A 53 5.38 -10.52 17.67
CA PHE A 53 4.10 -11.15 17.34
C PHE A 53 3.05 -11.15 18.44
N TYR A 54 3.35 -10.93 19.70
CA TYR A 54 2.40 -11.02 20.81
C TYR A 54 2.61 -9.94 21.89
N GLY A 55 1.63 -9.82 22.78
CA GLY A 55 1.65 -9.01 23.99
C GLY A 55 0.61 -9.50 24.99
N LEU A 56 0.25 -8.69 25.99
CA LEU A 56 -0.69 -9.01 27.04
C LEU A 56 -2.06 -8.35 26.77
N GLY A 57 -3.10 -9.15 26.71
CA GLY A 57 -4.49 -8.70 26.69
C GLY A 57 -4.96 -8.12 28.02
N LYS A 58 -6.07 -7.37 27.99
CA LYS A 58 -6.67 -6.80 29.20
C LYS A 58 -7.16 -7.88 30.21
N ASP A 59 -7.48 -9.07 29.70
CA ASP A 59 -7.90 -10.24 30.46
C ASP A 59 -6.74 -11.01 31.12
N GLY A 60 -5.51 -10.55 30.94
CA GLY A 60 -4.31 -11.21 31.45
C GLY A 60 -3.80 -12.38 30.59
N ASN A 61 -4.44 -12.67 29.46
CA ASN A 61 -4.01 -13.69 28.53
C ASN A 61 -3.07 -13.12 27.45
N VAL A 62 -2.20 -13.98 26.91
CA VAL A 62 -1.38 -13.64 25.76
C VAL A 62 -2.28 -13.44 24.54
N LYS A 63 -2.10 -12.31 23.87
CA LYS A 63 -2.77 -11.96 22.62
C LYS A 63 -1.75 -11.74 21.50
N THR A 64 -2.06 -12.24 20.30
CA THR A 64 -1.22 -12.06 19.10
C THR A 64 -1.74 -10.93 18.24
N PHE A 65 -0.83 -10.28 17.48
CA PHE A 65 -1.23 -9.43 16.37
C PHE A 65 -1.86 -10.26 15.25
N SER A 66 -2.74 -9.65 14.45
CA SER A 66 -3.50 -10.36 13.41
C SER A 66 -2.60 -10.83 12.26
N ARG A 67 -1.70 -9.97 11.79
CA ARG A 67 -0.76 -10.25 10.68
C ARG A 67 0.46 -9.33 10.80
N GLY A 68 1.61 -9.78 10.27
CA GLY A 68 2.85 -8.98 10.29
C GLY A 68 3.31 -8.59 11.70
N GLY A 69 2.89 -9.33 12.74
CA GLY A 69 3.06 -8.93 14.13
C GLY A 69 4.51 -8.80 14.59
N SER A 70 5.44 -9.50 13.93
CA SER A 70 6.88 -9.32 14.20
C SER A 70 7.36 -7.96 13.71
N ASP A 71 6.92 -7.54 12.52
CA ASP A 71 7.26 -6.24 11.94
C ASP A 71 6.65 -5.11 12.75
N VAL A 72 5.39 -5.27 13.18
CA VAL A 72 4.70 -4.33 14.09
C VAL A 72 5.45 -4.22 15.42
N THR A 73 5.89 -5.34 16.00
CA THR A 73 6.67 -5.35 17.24
C THR A 73 7.99 -4.62 17.06
N GLY A 74 8.72 -4.88 15.98
CA GLY A 74 9.98 -4.17 15.67
C GLY A 74 9.79 -2.66 15.57
N SER A 75 8.71 -2.22 14.90
CA SER A 75 8.34 -0.82 14.78
C SER A 75 8.01 -0.17 16.14
N ILE A 76 7.24 -0.85 16.99
CA ILE A 76 6.92 -0.39 18.35
C ILE A 76 8.18 -0.27 19.19
N VAL A 77 9.09 -1.25 19.11
CA VAL A 77 10.37 -1.22 19.83
C VAL A 77 11.25 -0.08 19.33
N ALA A 78 11.33 0.13 18.02
CA ALA A 78 12.07 1.24 17.43
C ALA A 78 11.53 2.60 17.91
N GLN A 79 10.21 2.78 17.94
CA GLN A 79 9.57 3.98 18.49
C GLN A 79 9.92 4.18 19.97
N ALA A 80 9.71 3.15 20.80
CA ALA A 80 9.91 3.25 22.24
C ALA A 80 11.37 3.49 22.64
N SER A 81 12.33 3.01 21.84
CA SER A 81 13.77 3.24 22.02
C SER A 81 14.26 4.54 21.39
N GLN A 82 13.42 5.28 20.66
CA GLN A 82 13.80 6.43 19.84
C GLN A 82 14.99 6.11 18.93
N ALA A 83 14.90 4.99 18.23
CA ALA A 83 15.97 4.47 17.38
C ALA A 83 16.30 5.43 16.22
N ASP A 84 17.57 5.47 15.84
CA ASP A 84 18.03 6.21 14.64
C ASP A 84 17.54 5.55 13.36
N VAL A 85 17.33 4.23 13.37
CA VAL A 85 16.84 3.43 12.24
C VAL A 85 16.14 2.15 12.74
N TYR A 86 15.12 1.74 12.01
CA TYR A 86 14.52 0.42 12.12
C TYR A 86 14.97 -0.44 10.94
N GLU A 87 15.89 -1.39 11.16
CA GLU A 87 16.23 -2.39 10.15
C GLU A 87 15.26 -3.56 10.21
N ASN A 88 14.55 -3.80 9.11
CA ASN A 88 13.68 -4.96 8.92
C ASN A 88 14.39 -6.00 8.06
N TRP A 89 14.84 -7.07 8.68
CA TRP A 89 15.55 -8.17 8.02
C TRP A 89 14.58 -9.24 7.56
N THR A 90 14.54 -9.48 6.24
CA THR A 90 13.62 -10.42 5.57
C THR A 90 14.39 -11.25 4.52
N ASP A 91 13.69 -11.97 3.66
CA ASP A 91 14.26 -12.83 2.62
C ASP A 91 14.43 -12.14 1.25
N VAL A 92 14.12 -10.84 1.17
CA VAL A 92 14.26 -10.04 -0.05
C VAL A 92 15.08 -8.77 0.20
N SER A 93 15.79 -8.28 -0.83
CA SER A 93 16.67 -7.10 -0.76
C SER A 93 15.92 -5.77 -0.86
N GLY A 94 14.68 -5.70 -0.37
CA GLY A 94 13.85 -4.50 -0.41
C GLY A 94 12.82 -4.51 -1.55
N PHE A 95 12.38 -3.32 -1.95
CA PHE A 95 11.36 -3.14 -2.98
C PHE A 95 11.97 -3.08 -4.38
N LEU A 96 11.25 -3.64 -5.34
CA LEU A 96 11.58 -3.58 -6.76
C LEU A 96 10.64 -2.63 -7.49
N VAL A 97 11.12 -2.01 -8.56
CA VAL A 97 10.33 -1.06 -9.37
C VAL A 97 9.08 -1.70 -9.99
N ALA A 98 9.13 -2.99 -10.28
CA ALA A 98 8.01 -3.78 -10.78
C ALA A 98 8.07 -5.21 -10.25
N ASP A 99 6.97 -5.95 -10.37
CA ASP A 99 6.89 -7.36 -9.98
C ASP A 99 7.88 -8.21 -10.79
N PRO A 100 8.82 -8.95 -10.16
CA PRO A 100 9.80 -9.79 -10.85
C PRO A 100 9.17 -10.96 -11.61
N ARG A 101 7.92 -11.31 -11.33
CA ARG A 101 7.16 -12.33 -12.09
C ARG A 101 6.70 -11.79 -13.45
N ILE A 102 6.60 -10.46 -13.59
CA ILE A 102 6.14 -9.77 -14.82
C ILE A 102 7.33 -9.22 -15.60
N VAL A 103 8.25 -8.57 -14.92
CA VAL A 103 9.45 -7.94 -15.50
C VAL A 103 10.67 -8.71 -15.00
N PRO A 104 11.45 -9.37 -15.88
CA PRO A 104 12.66 -10.07 -15.47
C PRO A 104 13.72 -9.09 -14.90
N ASN A 105 14.27 -9.42 -13.73
CA ASN A 105 15.33 -8.63 -13.08
C ASN A 105 15.03 -7.12 -12.97
N PRO A 106 13.91 -6.73 -12.37
CA PRO A 106 13.56 -5.32 -12.26
C PRO A 106 14.56 -4.59 -11.35
N LYS A 107 14.70 -3.28 -11.56
CA LYS A 107 15.62 -2.47 -10.76
C LYS A 107 15.16 -2.38 -9.31
N PRO A 108 16.09 -2.40 -8.33
CA PRO A 108 15.75 -2.16 -6.92
C PRO A 108 15.44 -0.68 -6.69
N ILE A 109 14.53 -0.42 -5.77
CA ILE A 109 14.22 0.90 -5.25
C ILE A 109 15.15 1.20 -4.08
N LYS A 110 16.02 2.20 -4.21
CA LYS A 110 16.95 2.58 -3.14
C LYS A 110 16.25 3.36 -2.02
N TYR A 111 15.43 4.34 -2.39
CA TYR A 111 14.70 5.21 -1.47
C TYR A 111 13.26 5.34 -1.91
N ILE A 112 12.34 5.14 -0.98
CA ILE A 112 10.91 5.31 -1.15
C ILE A 112 10.33 6.11 0.01
N THR A 113 9.39 7.02 -0.25
CA THR A 113 8.68 7.70 0.82
C THR A 113 7.54 6.85 1.34
N TYR A 114 7.10 7.10 2.58
CA TYR A 114 5.93 6.42 3.15
C TYR A 114 4.67 6.57 2.28
N ARG A 115 4.51 7.72 1.62
CA ARG A 115 3.38 7.96 0.71
C ARG A 115 3.46 7.08 -0.53
N GLU A 116 4.62 7.03 -1.18
CA GLU A 116 4.84 6.17 -2.35
C GLU A 116 4.68 4.69 -2.01
N LEU A 117 5.23 4.29 -0.85
CA LEU A 117 5.11 2.92 -0.36
C LEU A 117 3.64 2.52 -0.18
N ARG A 118 2.81 3.40 0.41
CA ARG A 118 1.40 3.13 0.61
C ARG A 118 0.66 2.90 -0.70
N GLU A 119 0.92 3.72 -1.72
CA GLU A 119 0.34 3.57 -3.05
C GLU A 119 0.72 2.21 -3.69
N LEU A 120 2.00 1.85 -3.61
CA LEU A 120 2.49 0.58 -4.18
C LEU A 120 1.98 -0.63 -3.40
N SER A 121 1.98 -0.58 -2.07
CA SER A 121 1.52 -1.68 -1.21
C SER A 121 0.02 -1.95 -1.40
N TYR A 122 -0.78 -0.90 -1.52
CA TYR A 122 -2.21 -1.02 -1.79
C TYR A 122 -2.47 -1.75 -3.10
N MET A 123 -1.65 -1.50 -4.11
CA MET A 123 -1.71 -2.15 -5.42
C MET A 123 -0.94 -3.48 -5.49
N GLY A 124 -0.55 -4.05 -4.34
CA GLY A 124 -0.02 -5.42 -4.22
C GLY A 124 1.50 -5.56 -4.15
N ALA A 125 2.28 -4.48 -4.25
CA ALA A 125 3.73 -4.51 -4.04
C ALA A 125 4.04 -4.43 -2.54
N SER A 126 3.74 -5.48 -1.77
CA SER A 126 3.91 -5.50 -0.32
C SER A 126 5.12 -6.35 0.07
N VAL A 127 6.08 -5.73 0.78
CA VAL A 127 7.20 -6.40 1.47
C VAL A 127 7.04 -6.28 2.99
N LEU A 128 6.47 -5.16 3.45
CA LEU A 128 6.22 -4.86 4.86
C LEU A 128 4.73 -4.64 5.09
N HIS A 129 4.20 -5.13 6.22
CA HIS A 129 2.80 -4.92 6.58
C HIS A 129 2.53 -3.44 6.91
N GLU A 130 1.41 -2.89 6.46
CA GLU A 130 1.07 -1.46 6.68
C GLU A 130 1.09 -1.06 8.15
N ASP A 131 0.56 -1.91 9.04
CA ASP A 131 0.50 -1.63 10.48
C ASP A 131 1.89 -1.46 11.12
N ALA A 132 2.93 -2.05 10.51
CA ALA A 132 4.31 -1.90 10.97
C ALA A 132 4.90 -0.52 10.67
N ILE A 133 4.28 0.26 9.81
CA ILE A 133 4.80 1.57 9.39
C ILE A 133 4.39 2.67 10.38
N PHE A 134 3.19 2.58 10.97
CA PHE A 134 2.61 3.66 11.77
C PHE A 134 3.46 4.13 12.95
N PRO A 135 3.99 3.25 13.84
CA PRO A 135 4.74 3.69 15.00
C PRO A 135 5.99 4.50 14.63
N VAL A 136 6.79 3.98 13.70
CA VAL A 136 8.07 4.64 13.30
C VAL A 136 7.84 5.88 12.44
N ARG A 137 6.81 5.90 11.59
CA ARG A 137 6.46 7.06 10.77
C ARG A 137 6.15 8.28 11.61
N ASN A 138 5.35 8.13 12.67
CA ASN A 138 4.94 9.23 13.54
C ASN A 138 6.14 9.88 14.26
N CYS A 139 7.22 9.12 14.44
CA CYS A 139 8.47 9.59 15.05
C CYS A 139 9.56 9.96 14.02
N GLY A 140 9.28 9.85 12.73
CA GLY A 140 10.24 10.14 11.66
C GLY A 140 11.42 9.17 11.58
N ILE A 141 11.31 7.99 12.21
CA ILE A 141 12.36 6.96 12.22
C ILE A 141 12.38 6.27 10.85
N PRO A 142 13.48 6.30 10.10
CA PRO A 142 13.58 5.61 8.82
C PRO A 142 13.56 4.09 9.00
N ILE A 143 13.00 3.38 8.01
CA ILE A 143 13.06 1.92 7.93
C ILE A 143 14.05 1.53 6.83
N ASN A 144 14.92 0.55 7.09
CA ASN A 144 15.75 -0.07 6.07
C ASN A 144 15.37 -1.56 5.92
N ILE A 145 14.86 -1.94 4.75
CA ILE A 145 14.55 -3.34 4.45
C ILE A 145 15.82 -4.03 3.98
N ARG A 146 16.25 -5.07 4.70
CA ARG A 146 17.51 -5.79 4.47
C ARG A 146 17.26 -7.27 4.20
N ASN A 147 18.15 -7.88 3.42
CA ASN A 147 18.07 -9.30 3.08
C ASN A 147 18.97 -10.14 3.98
N THR A 148 18.39 -11.08 4.72
CA THR A 148 19.15 -12.01 5.58
C THR A 148 20.05 -12.96 4.79
N ASN A 149 19.70 -13.25 3.52
CA ASN A 149 20.45 -14.14 2.65
C ASN A 149 21.60 -13.42 1.90
N VAL A 150 21.51 -12.10 1.76
CA VAL A 150 22.50 -11.23 1.10
C VAL A 150 22.69 -9.97 1.95
N PRO A 151 23.37 -10.08 3.12
CA PRO A 151 23.48 -8.98 4.08
C PRO A 151 24.25 -7.76 3.58
N GLU A 152 25.06 -7.91 2.54
CA GLU A 152 25.83 -6.84 1.89
C GLU A 152 24.95 -5.94 1.01
N ASP A 153 23.77 -6.39 0.59
CA ASP A 153 22.83 -5.57 -0.19
C ASP A 153 22.36 -4.37 0.66
N PRO A 154 22.38 -3.14 0.11
CA PRO A 154 21.98 -1.94 0.85
C PRO A 154 20.48 -1.90 1.17
N GLY A 155 19.67 -2.72 0.49
CA GLY A 155 18.23 -2.78 0.65
C GLY A 155 17.49 -1.52 0.19
N THR A 156 16.26 -1.36 0.69
CA THR A 156 15.42 -0.18 0.44
C THR A 156 15.25 0.64 1.70
N TRP A 157 15.46 1.95 1.60
CA TRP A 157 15.17 2.92 2.65
C TRP A 157 13.77 3.51 2.49
N ILE A 158 12.96 3.40 3.54
CA ILE A 158 11.63 4.01 3.64
C ILE A 158 11.77 5.22 4.56
N VAL A 159 11.39 6.40 4.06
CA VAL A 159 11.62 7.69 4.74
C VAL A 159 10.37 8.58 4.63
N GLU A 160 10.22 9.56 5.53
CA GLU A 160 9.11 10.53 5.44
C GLU A 160 9.28 11.45 4.22
N SER A 161 10.51 11.94 4.03
CA SER A 161 10.89 12.76 2.88
C SER A 161 12.35 12.53 2.53
N THR A 162 12.73 12.84 1.30
CA THR A 162 14.13 12.71 0.88
C THR A 162 14.47 13.76 -0.16
N CYS A 163 15.62 14.39 0.01
CA CYS A 163 16.25 15.26 -0.99
C CYS A 163 17.09 14.47 -2.00
N GLN A 164 17.21 13.16 -1.83
CA GLN A 164 17.93 12.30 -2.76
C GLN A 164 17.27 12.36 -4.14
N LYS A 165 18.08 12.72 -5.15
CA LYS A 165 17.63 12.73 -6.54
C LYS A 165 17.31 11.30 -6.95
N GLN A 166 16.11 11.11 -7.47
CA GLN A 166 15.73 9.81 -8.03
C GLN A 166 16.47 9.55 -9.34
N ASP A 167 16.83 8.30 -9.56
CA ASP A 167 17.40 7.87 -10.82
C ASP A 167 16.34 7.94 -11.96
N TYR A 168 15.06 7.79 -11.60
CA TYR A 168 13.91 7.76 -12.52
C TYR A 168 12.77 8.65 -12.02
N VAL A 169 11.91 9.09 -12.94
CA VAL A 169 10.70 9.87 -12.63
C VAL A 169 9.68 9.00 -11.87
N VAL A 170 9.61 7.71 -12.22
CA VAL A 170 8.75 6.71 -11.61
C VAL A 170 9.54 5.95 -10.53
N THR A 171 8.98 5.82 -9.34
CA THR A 171 9.55 5.05 -8.23
C THR A 171 9.18 3.57 -8.33
N GLY A 172 7.93 3.29 -8.69
CA GLY A 172 7.44 1.91 -8.79
C GLY A 172 6.17 1.79 -9.64
N ILE A 173 5.93 0.57 -10.09
CA ILE A 173 4.78 0.17 -10.90
C ILE A 173 4.20 -1.07 -10.25
N ALA A 174 2.95 -0.99 -9.80
CA ALA A 174 2.24 -2.09 -9.18
C ALA A 174 0.82 -2.18 -9.72
N GLY A 175 0.16 -3.31 -9.56
CA GLY A 175 -1.21 -3.43 -10.01
C GLY A 175 -1.86 -4.73 -9.57
N LYS A 176 -3.17 -4.76 -9.71
CA LYS A 176 -4.01 -5.91 -9.42
C LYS A 176 -5.00 -6.14 -10.55
N LYS A 177 -5.41 -7.38 -10.72
CA LYS A 177 -6.47 -7.81 -11.63
C LYS A 177 -7.81 -7.92 -10.90
N ASP A 178 -8.84 -8.25 -11.65
CA ASP A 178 -10.15 -8.66 -11.17
C ASP A 178 -10.93 -7.52 -10.49
N PHE A 179 -11.04 -6.42 -11.24
CA PHE A 179 -11.94 -5.33 -10.94
C PHE A 179 -13.10 -5.28 -11.92
N CYS A 180 -14.21 -4.72 -11.48
CA CYS A 180 -15.31 -4.33 -12.34
C CYS A 180 -15.63 -2.84 -12.19
N THR A 181 -16.20 -2.27 -13.24
CA THR A 181 -16.71 -0.90 -13.23
C THR A 181 -18.22 -0.92 -13.28
N ILE A 182 -18.83 -0.07 -12.48
CA ILE A 182 -20.25 0.24 -12.49
C ILE A 182 -20.38 1.64 -13.08
N PHE A 183 -20.76 1.71 -14.36
CA PHE A 183 -20.98 2.96 -15.08
C PHE A 183 -22.43 3.40 -14.89
N ILE A 184 -22.62 4.60 -14.37
CA ILE A 184 -23.92 5.18 -14.01
C ILE A 184 -24.10 6.44 -14.86
N SER A 185 -25.18 6.51 -15.63
CA SER A 185 -25.56 7.69 -16.42
C SER A 185 -26.83 8.31 -15.87
N LYS A 186 -26.83 9.64 -15.80
CA LYS A 186 -28.01 10.42 -15.41
C LYS A 186 -27.94 11.81 -16.02
N ALA A 187 -28.93 12.17 -16.82
CA ALA A 187 -29.07 13.51 -17.36
C ALA A 187 -29.16 14.55 -16.22
N MET A 188 -28.40 15.64 -16.36
CA MET A 188 -28.29 16.72 -15.38
C MET A 188 -27.73 16.28 -14.01
N MET A 189 -26.91 15.23 -13.98
CA MET A 189 -26.28 14.70 -12.78
C MET A 189 -25.51 15.77 -11.99
N ASN A 190 -24.78 16.61 -12.69
CA ASN A 190 -23.97 17.69 -12.11
C ASN A 190 -24.80 18.76 -11.36
N SER A 191 -26.08 18.89 -11.70
CA SER A 191 -27.03 19.82 -11.06
C SER A 191 -27.72 19.21 -9.85
N GLU A 192 -27.64 17.89 -9.66
CA GLU A 192 -28.27 17.21 -8.53
C GLU A 192 -27.35 17.16 -7.32
N ILE A 193 -27.63 18.04 -6.34
CA ILE A 193 -26.88 18.08 -5.09
C ILE A 193 -26.98 16.73 -4.37
N GLY A 194 -25.85 16.14 -4.03
CA GLY A 194 -25.76 14.90 -3.27
C GLY A 194 -25.96 13.62 -4.10
N PHE A 195 -25.91 13.69 -5.44
CA PHE A 195 -26.02 12.50 -6.28
C PHE A 195 -24.93 11.46 -5.92
N GLY A 196 -23.65 11.86 -5.87
CA GLY A 196 -22.56 10.97 -5.48
C GLY A 196 -22.77 10.32 -4.11
N ARG A 197 -23.27 11.07 -3.12
CA ARG A 197 -23.59 10.51 -1.80
C ARG A 197 -24.66 9.40 -1.89
N LYS A 198 -25.70 9.59 -2.72
CA LYS A 198 -26.76 8.59 -2.91
C LYS A 198 -26.22 7.32 -3.58
N VAL A 199 -25.31 7.48 -4.54
CA VAL A 199 -24.63 6.34 -5.18
C VAL A 199 -23.76 5.61 -4.16
N LEU A 200 -22.89 6.32 -3.43
CA LEU A 200 -22.01 5.70 -2.44
C LEU A 200 -22.79 5.04 -1.28
N GLN A 201 -23.95 5.57 -0.91
CA GLN A 201 -24.84 4.95 0.06
C GLN A 201 -25.28 3.55 -0.38
N ALA A 202 -25.48 3.32 -1.68
CA ALA A 202 -25.83 1.98 -2.18
C ALA A 202 -24.71 0.96 -1.95
N PHE A 203 -23.45 1.39 -2.03
CA PHE A 203 -22.29 0.54 -1.72
C PHE A 203 -22.12 0.34 -0.21
N GLU A 204 -22.27 1.40 0.58
CA GLU A 204 -22.22 1.36 2.05
C GLU A 204 -23.27 0.38 2.62
N GLU A 205 -24.54 0.48 2.19
CA GLU A 205 -25.64 -0.41 2.62
C GLU A 205 -25.37 -1.89 2.29
N ASN A 206 -24.48 -2.15 1.32
CA ASN A 206 -24.12 -3.50 0.90
C ASN A 206 -22.70 -3.91 1.35
N GLU A 207 -22.04 -3.08 2.18
CA GLU A 207 -20.70 -3.34 2.71
C GLU A 207 -19.68 -3.65 1.58
N ILE A 208 -19.63 -2.75 0.57
CA ILE A 208 -18.67 -2.82 -0.53
C ILE A 208 -17.79 -1.57 -0.50
N SER A 209 -16.49 -1.78 -0.46
CA SER A 209 -15.49 -0.73 -0.63
C SER A 209 -15.33 -0.38 -2.11
N PHE A 210 -15.13 0.90 -2.43
CA PHE A 210 -14.77 1.32 -3.78
C PHE A 210 -13.31 1.73 -3.86
N GLU A 211 -12.72 1.55 -5.04
CA GLU A 211 -11.32 1.88 -5.31
C GLU A 211 -11.18 3.29 -5.90
N HIS A 212 -11.93 3.55 -6.95
CA HIS A 212 -11.91 4.80 -7.70
C HIS A 212 -13.33 5.22 -8.11
N MET A 213 -13.50 6.53 -8.30
CA MET A 213 -14.79 7.11 -8.65
C MET A 213 -14.63 8.26 -9.66
N PRO A 214 -14.15 8.01 -10.88
CA PRO A 214 -14.12 9.04 -11.92
C PRO A 214 -15.52 9.50 -12.29
N SER A 215 -15.71 10.82 -12.38
CA SER A 215 -17.01 11.45 -12.62
C SER A 215 -16.92 12.42 -13.80
N GLY A 216 -17.91 12.35 -14.68
CA GLY A 216 -18.17 13.31 -15.74
C GLY A 216 -19.30 14.29 -15.37
N ILE A 217 -19.89 14.94 -16.39
CA ILE A 217 -21.01 15.87 -16.20
C ILE A 217 -22.31 15.09 -15.92
N ASP A 218 -22.59 14.08 -16.73
CA ASP A 218 -23.80 13.25 -16.67
C ASP A 218 -23.49 11.77 -16.38
N THR A 219 -22.26 11.47 -15.98
CA THR A 219 -21.82 10.10 -15.77
C THR A 219 -20.93 9.97 -14.53
N MET A 220 -21.02 8.82 -13.87
CA MET A 220 -20.15 8.43 -12.77
C MET A 220 -19.78 6.96 -12.91
N THR A 221 -18.51 6.64 -12.70
CA THR A 221 -18.04 5.26 -12.69
C THR A 221 -17.57 4.90 -11.29
N ILE A 222 -18.01 3.80 -10.74
CA ILE A 222 -17.48 3.24 -9.50
C ILE A 222 -16.66 2.00 -9.87
N VAL A 223 -15.42 1.94 -9.37
CA VAL A 223 -14.53 0.79 -9.57
C VAL A 223 -14.46 0.02 -8.25
N VAL A 224 -14.70 -1.27 -8.30
CA VAL A 224 -14.71 -2.17 -7.13
C VAL A 224 -14.01 -3.49 -7.45
N HIS A 225 -13.59 -4.21 -6.42
CA HIS A 225 -13.14 -5.59 -6.56
C HIS A 225 -14.27 -6.49 -7.05
N GLU A 226 -13.99 -7.28 -8.07
CA GLU A 226 -14.97 -8.17 -8.71
C GLU A 226 -15.52 -9.20 -7.72
N ASP A 227 -14.68 -9.82 -6.92
CA ASP A 227 -15.06 -10.82 -5.93
C ASP A 227 -16.04 -10.29 -4.88
N GLU A 228 -15.85 -9.03 -4.42
CA GLU A 228 -16.74 -8.42 -3.44
C GLU A 228 -18.10 -8.05 -4.04
N PHE A 229 -18.11 -7.67 -5.31
CA PHE A 229 -19.28 -7.14 -5.98
C PHE A 229 -20.20 -8.23 -6.57
N MET A 230 -19.64 -9.24 -7.24
CA MET A 230 -20.41 -10.21 -8.03
C MET A 230 -21.52 -10.90 -7.23
N HIS A 231 -21.26 -11.22 -5.96
CA HIS A 231 -22.25 -11.84 -5.08
C HIS A 231 -23.35 -10.88 -4.60
N LYS A 232 -23.16 -9.58 -4.77
CA LYS A 232 -24.03 -8.50 -4.28
C LYS A 232 -24.59 -7.63 -5.42
N GLU A 233 -24.25 -7.91 -6.67
CA GLU A 233 -24.55 -7.11 -7.86
C GLU A 233 -26.01 -6.65 -7.90
N GLN A 234 -26.96 -7.58 -7.86
CA GLN A 234 -28.39 -7.26 -7.95
C GLN A 234 -28.87 -6.34 -6.82
N ARG A 235 -28.33 -6.52 -5.61
CA ARG A 235 -28.67 -5.68 -4.44
C ARG A 235 -28.15 -4.26 -4.62
N VAL A 236 -26.90 -4.12 -5.05
CA VAL A 236 -26.25 -2.82 -5.28
C VAL A 236 -26.95 -2.07 -6.40
N VAL A 237 -27.19 -2.71 -7.55
CA VAL A 237 -27.89 -2.10 -8.69
C VAL A 237 -29.31 -1.66 -8.29
N SER A 238 -30.06 -2.49 -7.56
CA SER A 238 -31.38 -2.13 -7.05
C SER A 238 -31.33 -0.94 -6.08
N ALA A 239 -30.31 -0.89 -5.21
CA ALA A 239 -30.11 0.23 -4.29
C ALA A 239 -29.75 1.53 -5.05
N ILE A 240 -28.89 1.46 -6.08
CA ILE A 240 -28.56 2.60 -6.94
C ILE A 240 -29.83 3.14 -7.61
N HIS A 241 -30.65 2.27 -8.21
CA HIS A 241 -31.90 2.69 -8.84
C HIS A 241 -32.87 3.33 -7.83
N ARG A 242 -33.00 2.77 -6.63
CA ARG A 242 -33.86 3.29 -5.56
C ARG A 242 -33.39 4.67 -5.06
N LEU A 243 -32.08 4.84 -4.82
CA LEU A 243 -31.53 6.01 -4.15
C LEU A 243 -31.20 7.16 -5.13
N ALA A 244 -30.57 6.84 -6.25
CA ALA A 244 -30.04 7.82 -7.20
C ALA A 244 -30.93 8.01 -8.45
N LYS A 245 -31.77 7.05 -8.77
CA LYS A 245 -32.65 7.07 -9.96
C LYS A 245 -31.88 7.42 -11.24
N PRO A 246 -30.90 6.62 -11.63
CA PRO A 246 -30.14 6.84 -12.85
C PRO A 246 -30.94 6.53 -14.09
N ASP A 247 -30.51 7.04 -15.25
CA ASP A 247 -31.07 6.69 -16.56
C ASP A 247 -30.60 5.29 -16.99
N SER A 248 -29.33 4.96 -16.74
CA SER A 248 -28.78 3.63 -16.98
C SER A 248 -27.67 3.27 -15.97
N VAL A 249 -27.51 1.95 -15.77
CA VAL A 249 -26.40 1.35 -15.03
C VAL A 249 -25.83 0.22 -15.88
N GLU A 250 -24.54 0.29 -16.20
CA GLU A 250 -23.83 -0.71 -16.98
C GLU A 250 -22.66 -1.26 -16.16
N ILE A 251 -22.38 -2.55 -16.28
CA ILE A 251 -21.31 -3.22 -15.54
C ILE A 251 -20.33 -3.83 -16.56
N GLU A 252 -19.04 -3.56 -16.37
CA GLU A 252 -17.97 -4.18 -17.14
C GLU A 252 -16.98 -4.84 -16.18
N SER A 253 -16.79 -6.16 -16.29
CA SER A 253 -15.88 -6.98 -15.51
C SER A 253 -14.57 -7.27 -16.24
N GLY A 254 -13.62 -7.90 -15.54
CA GLY A 254 -12.36 -8.34 -16.14
C GLY A 254 -11.36 -7.22 -16.38
N LEU A 255 -11.35 -6.23 -15.51
CA LEU A 255 -10.43 -5.11 -15.55
C LEU A 255 -9.26 -5.30 -14.58
N ALA A 256 -8.14 -4.70 -14.91
CA ALA A 256 -6.98 -4.58 -14.05
C ALA A 256 -6.63 -3.11 -13.83
N LEU A 257 -6.22 -2.77 -12.62
CA LEU A 257 -5.71 -1.46 -12.27
C LEU A 257 -4.19 -1.50 -12.13
N ILE A 258 -3.51 -0.51 -12.69
CA ILE A 258 -2.06 -0.33 -12.63
C ILE A 258 -1.78 1.06 -12.05
N ALA A 259 -1.03 1.09 -10.96
CA ALA A 259 -0.52 2.32 -10.37
C ALA A 259 0.91 2.58 -10.84
N VAL A 260 1.13 3.70 -11.46
CA VAL A 260 2.45 4.25 -11.75
C VAL A 260 2.73 5.30 -10.69
N VAL A 261 3.67 5.02 -9.79
CA VAL A 261 3.92 5.83 -8.59
C VAL A 261 5.28 6.49 -8.67
N GLY A 262 5.37 7.76 -8.34
CA GLY A 262 6.65 8.44 -8.23
C GLY A 262 6.54 9.91 -7.91
N ARG A 263 7.23 10.36 -6.85
CA ARG A 263 7.33 11.78 -6.48
C ARG A 263 7.99 12.64 -7.56
N GLY A 264 8.78 12.01 -8.45
CA GLY A 264 9.41 12.70 -9.58
C GLY A 264 8.42 13.20 -10.63
N MET A 265 7.21 12.63 -10.69
CA MET A 265 6.17 13.02 -11.66
C MET A 265 5.71 14.46 -11.49
N LYS A 266 5.62 14.94 -10.25
CA LYS A 266 5.18 16.30 -9.91
C LYS A 266 6.01 17.40 -10.60
N SER A 267 7.29 17.14 -10.86
CA SER A 267 8.22 18.10 -11.48
C SER A 267 8.61 17.74 -12.91
N ALA A 268 8.08 16.64 -13.46
CA ALA A 268 8.45 16.14 -14.80
C ALA A 268 7.29 16.27 -15.78
N SER A 269 7.24 17.39 -16.48
CA SER A 269 6.27 17.61 -17.55
C SER A 269 6.32 16.51 -18.61
N GLY A 270 5.15 16.12 -19.13
CA GLY A 270 5.03 15.12 -20.19
C GLY A 270 5.07 13.66 -19.72
N THR A 271 5.11 13.39 -18.40
CA THR A 271 5.09 12.02 -17.85
C THR A 271 3.87 11.24 -18.31
N ALA A 272 2.67 11.82 -18.19
CA ALA A 272 1.43 11.19 -18.66
C ALA A 272 1.46 10.94 -20.19
N GLY A 273 1.95 11.89 -20.98
CA GLY A 273 2.10 11.72 -22.41
C GLY A 273 3.01 10.54 -22.80
N LYS A 274 4.16 10.40 -22.13
CA LYS A 274 5.07 9.25 -22.34
C LYS A 274 4.40 7.93 -21.94
N LEU A 275 3.70 7.91 -20.82
CA LEU A 275 2.98 6.75 -20.31
C LEU A 275 1.92 6.27 -21.31
N PHE A 276 1.05 7.16 -21.74
CA PHE A 276 -0.03 6.79 -22.67
C PHE A 276 0.48 6.44 -24.06
N SER A 277 1.55 7.11 -24.52
CA SER A 277 2.21 6.77 -25.80
C SER A 277 2.83 5.37 -25.77
N ALA A 278 3.41 4.96 -24.63
CA ALA A 278 3.94 3.60 -24.47
C ALA A 278 2.84 2.55 -24.60
N LEU A 279 1.72 2.72 -23.92
CA LEU A 279 0.57 1.81 -23.99
C LEU A 279 -0.04 1.76 -25.39
N ALA A 280 -0.20 2.93 -26.02
CA ALA A 280 -0.75 3.02 -27.38
C ALA A 280 0.14 2.32 -28.42
N LYS A 281 1.48 2.44 -28.31
CA LYS A 281 2.44 1.76 -29.18
C LYS A 281 2.29 0.23 -29.13
N ASP A 282 1.99 -0.31 -27.97
CA ASP A 282 1.79 -1.74 -27.77
C ASP A 282 0.33 -2.18 -28.00
N GLY A 283 -0.53 -1.28 -28.52
CA GLY A 283 -1.92 -1.57 -28.85
C GLY A 283 -2.82 -1.78 -27.63
N ILE A 284 -2.40 -1.31 -26.46
CA ILE A 284 -3.15 -1.46 -25.20
C ILE A 284 -4.19 -0.36 -25.09
N ASN A 285 -5.46 -0.76 -24.99
CA ASN A 285 -6.57 0.16 -24.79
C ASN A 285 -6.74 0.51 -23.31
N ILE A 286 -6.75 1.80 -23.01
CA ILE A 286 -6.99 2.34 -21.67
C ILE A 286 -8.49 2.47 -21.44
N LYS A 287 -8.98 1.88 -20.36
CA LYS A 287 -10.40 1.88 -19.96
C LYS A 287 -10.70 2.98 -18.93
N MET A 288 -9.72 3.32 -18.10
CA MET A 288 -9.84 4.33 -17.04
C MET A 288 -8.50 5.02 -16.83
N ILE A 289 -8.54 6.29 -16.48
CA ILE A 289 -7.41 7.08 -16.01
C ILE A 289 -7.86 7.83 -14.77
N ASP A 290 -7.07 7.76 -13.70
CA ASP A 290 -7.25 8.58 -12.51
C ASP A 290 -5.89 9.15 -12.07
N GLN A 291 -5.86 10.47 -11.82
CA GLN A 291 -4.69 11.16 -11.29
C GLN A 291 -5.16 12.26 -10.34
N GLY A 292 -4.91 12.06 -9.06
CA GLY A 292 -5.25 13.06 -8.05
C GLY A 292 -4.33 14.28 -8.07
N SER A 293 -4.73 15.34 -7.38
CA SER A 293 -3.97 16.61 -7.28
C SER A 293 -2.63 16.48 -6.56
N SER A 294 -2.37 15.35 -5.93
CA SER A 294 -1.06 15.04 -5.33
C SER A 294 0.03 14.82 -6.38
N GLU A 295 -0.35 14.43 -7.60
CA GLU A 295 0.52 14.05 -8.71
C GLU A 295 1.52 12.95 -8.36
N LEU A 296 1.23 12.20 -7.29
CA LEU A 296 2.09 11.14 -6.77
C LEU A 296 1.95 9.84 -7.57
N ASN A 297 0.76 9.60 -8.12
CA ASN A 297 0.44 8.43 -8.90
C ASN A 297 -0.40 8.77 -10.14
N ILE A 298 -0.37 7.86 -11.11
CA ILE A 298 -1.33 7.76 -12.20
C ILE A 298 -1.86 6.35 -12.18
N ILE A 299 -3.17 6.21 -12.01
CA ILE A 299 -3.86 4.92 -12.05
C ILE A 299 -4.44 4.70 -13.44
N ILE A 300 -4.21 3.53 -14.00
CA ILE A 300 -4.68 3.16 -15.33
C ILE A 300 -5.48 1.87 -15.22
N GLY A 301 -6.71 1.90 -15.74
CA GLY A 301 -7.51 0.71 -15.94
C GLY A 301 -7.29 0.13 -17.33
N VAL A 302 -7.01 -1.17 -17.42
CA VAL A 302 -6.87 -1.93 -18.66
C VAL A 302 -7.66 -3.24 -18.55
N ARG A 303 -7.83 -4.00 -19.62
CA ARG A 303 -8.39 -5.36 -19.51
C ARG A 303 -7.39 -6.30 -18.83
N ASN A 304 -7.87 -7.30 -18.12
CA ASN A 304 -7.03 -8.29 -17.43
C ASN A 304 -5.96 -8.91 -18.34
N LYS A 305 -6.28 -9.19 -19.62
CA LYS A 305 -5.34 -9.74 -20.60
C LYS A 305 -4.17 -8.79 -20.93
N ASP A 306 -4.36 -7.49 -20.79
CA ASP A 306 -3.40 -6.44 -21.14
C ASP A 306 -2.55 -6.02 -19.93
N PHE A 307 -2.79 -6.59 -18.74
CA PHE A 307 -2.15 -6.21 -17.49
C PHE A 307 -0.63 -6.34 -17.50
N GLU A 308 -0.11 -7.53 -17.77
CA GLU A 308 1.34 -7.76 -17.80
C GLU A 308 2.04 -7.05 -18.98
N PRO A 309 1.47 -7.07 -20.21
CA PRO A 309 2.01 -6.24 -21.31
C PRO A 309 2.11 -4.76 -20.94
N ALA A 310 1.08 -4.18 -20.29
CA ALA A 310 1.08 -2.79 -19.88
C ALA A 310 2.20 -2.49 -18.86
N ILE A 311 2.38 -3.31 -17.84
CA ILE A 311 3.45 -3.14 -16.86
C ILE A 311 4.83 -3.18 -17.54
N ARG A 312 5.06 -4.12 -18.48
CA ARG A 312 6.31 -4.20 -19.24
C ARG A 312 6.55 -2.95 -20.08
N ALA A 313 5.55 -2.48 -20.84
CA ALA A 313 5.66 -1.28 -21.66
C ALA A 313 6.00 -0.03 -20.84
N ILE A 314 5.36 0.11 -19.67
CA ILE A 314 5.61 1.21 -18.73
C ILE A 314 7.05 1.12 -18.18
N TYR A 315 7.44 -0.06 -17.71
CA TYR A 315 8.78 -0.30 -17.17
C TYR A 315 9.87 0.02 -18.19
N ASP A 316 9.75 -0.47 -19.41
CA ASP A 316 10.72 -0.23 -20.48
C ASP A 316 10.85 1.27 -20.79
N THR A 317 9.73 1.98 -20.86
CA THR A 317 9.70 3.42 -21.17
C THR A 317 10.35 4.27 -20.07
N PHE A 318 10.12 3.97 -18.81
CA PHE A 318 10.58 4.83 -17.70
C PHE A 318 11.90 4.40 -17.09
N ILE A 319 12.28 3.14 -17.22
CA ILE A 319 13.43 2.55 -16.52
C ILE A 319 14.54 2.14 -17.49
N VAL A 320 14.21 1.55 -18.65
CA VAL A 320 15.20 1.03 -19.59
C VAL A 320 15.64 2.08 -20.62
N ASP A 321 14.71 2.82 -21.23
CA ASP A 321 15.00 3.78 -22.33
C ASP A 321 15.84 4.98 -21.88
N LYS A 322 15.98 5.25 -20.59
CA LYS A 322 16.89 6.30 -20.07
C LYS A 322 18.36 6.05 -20.33
N LYS A 323 18.76 4.87 -20.78
CA LYS A 323 20.16 4.55 -21.16
C LYS A 323 20.51 4.98 -22.59
N LYS A 324 19.53 5.51 -23.36
CA LYS A 324 19.72 5.88 -24.77
C LYS A 324 19.72 7.40 -25.03
N ASN A 325 19.55 8.24 -23.98
CA ASN A 325 19.60 9.71 -24.10
C ASN A 325 20.73 10.31 -23.28
#